data_33c057292a9e8a2dc35c22173668e7cc
#
_entry.id   33c057292a9e8a2dc35c22173668e7cc
#
_cell.length_a   1.000
_cell.length_b   1.000
_cell.length_c   1.000
_cell.angle_alpha   90.00
_cell.angle_beta   90.00
_cell.angle_gamma   90.00
#
_symmetry.space_group_name_H-M   'P 1'
#
loop_
_entity.id
_entity.type
_entity.pdbx_description
1 polymer ?
#
loop_
_entity_poly.entity_id
_entity_poly.type
_entity_poly.pdbx_seq_one_letter_code
_entity_poly.pdbx_strand_id
1 'polypeptide(L)'
;MNWTMANRLGHIAATKAHAHLGVDVGEYPVNVSKAIDAAGLSLIRRPLPRLFGVYVEANGNRGVMVNANLTRATRRHTEGHELGHHEFGHRPDPARECAIDGAVVAPTAGPQARVRAQGQVEMTAEAFAAWFLMPRRAVMSALTGLAIDSVTSPAEVYQLSLLLGTTYRATCRHLVNIRLASRDNADLWARTQPGRLKKALAAEVDLALDSTYDVDVWDLRTASGARLEASVGDLLLLPADLRNAAEAAGLAVAAAEGATVAVECTTTTGLTHLAGAGRPMSLVVHDRLPGLYLPAEDPSLGEVEVTS
;
A
#
# COMPACT_ATOMS: atom_id res chain seq x y z
N MET A 1 -26.38 5.89 -1.40
CA MET A 1 -25.23 6.81 -1.48
C MET A 1 -24.44 6.48 -2.73
N ASN A 2 -23.87 7.45 -3.42
CA ASN A 2 -22.95 7.23 -4.54
C ASN A 2 -21.49 7.41 -4.07
N TRP A 3 -20.53 7.02 -4.93
CA TRP A 3 -19.11 7.14 -4.62
C TRP A 3 -18.66 8.57 -4.27
N THR A 4 -19.21 9.58 -4.94
CA THR A 4 -18.88 11.00 -4.68
C THR A 4 -19.20 11.40 -3.24
N MET A 5 -20.35 10.96 -2.71
CA MET A 5 -20.73 11.22 -1.32
C MET A 5 -19.85 10.43 -0.35
N ALA A 6 -19.61 9.14 -0.62
CA ALA A 6 -18.73 8.31 0.20
C ALA A 6 -17.32 8.91 0.29
N ASN A 7 -16.78 9.35 -0.85
CA ASN A 7 -15.47 10.00 -0.91
C ASN A 7 -15.40 11.29 -0.09
N ARG A 8 -16.47 12.09 -0.08
CA ARG A 8 -16.57 13.30 0.73
C ARG A 8 -16.60 12.99 2.23
N LEU A 9 -17.40 12.01 2.62
CA LEU A 9 -17.49 11.56 4.01
C LEU A 9 -16.17 10.96 4.48
N GLY A 10 -15.54 10.11 3.66
CA GLY A 10 -14.23 9.53 3.92
C GLY A 10 -13.16 10.59 4.16
N HIS A 11 -13.12 11.64 3.33
CA HIS A 11 -12.21 12.78 3.50
C HIS A 11 -12.42 13.49 4.84
N ILE A 12 -13.67 13.82 5.17
CA ILE A 12 -14.01 14.51 6.42
C ILE A 12 -13.61 13.65 7.63
N ALA A 13 -13.94 12.36 7.61
CA ALA A 13 -13.63 11.44 8.70
C ALA A 13 -12.11 11.23 8.84
N ALA A 14 -11.38 11.02 7.74
CA ALA A 14 -9.93 10.89 7.76
C ALA A 14 -9.24 12.14 8.29
N THR A 15 -9.70 13.34 7.89
CA THR A 15 -9.15 14.60 8.41
C THR A 15 -9.35 14.74 9.91
N LYS A 16 -10.49 14.35 10.44
CA LYS A 16 -10.76 14.33 11.89
C LYS A 16 -9.89 13.29 12.58
N ALA A 17 -9.79 12.08 12.02
CA ALA A 17 -8.97 11.01 12.56
C ALA A 17 -7.49 11.40 12.63
N HIS A 18 -6.92 12.03 11.60
CA HIS A 18 -5.56 12.54 11.65
C HIS A 18 -5.34 13.46 12.85
N ALA A 19 -6.29 14.36 13.12
CA ALA A 19 -6.17 15.33 14.19
C ALA A 19 -6.25 14.68 15.57
N HIS A 20 -7.26 13.83 15.85
CA HIS A 20 -7.44 13.29 17.20
C HIS A 20 -6.53 12.07 17.49
N LEU A 21 -6.06 11.36 16.47
CA LEU A 21 -5.09 10.27 16.62
C LEU A 21 -3.62 10.76 16.57
N GLY A 22 -3.38 12.05 16.42
CA GLY A 22 -2.04 12.63 16.42
C GLY A 22 -1.19 12.19 15.22
N VAL A 23 -1.81 12.03 14.04
CA VAL A 23 -1.11 11.63 12.81
C VAL A 23 -0.45 12.86 12.18
N ASP A 24 0.86 12.78 11.92
CA ASP A 24 1.54 13.77 11.09
C ASP A 24 1.17 13.56 9.62
N VAL A 25 0.36 14.46 9.10
CA VAL A 25 -0.12 14.40 7.71
C VAL A 25 0.95 14.78 6.67
N GLY A 26 2.13 15.20 7.09
CA GLY A 26 3.28 15.48 6.23
C GLY A 26 4.26 14.31 6.14
N GLU A 27 4.18 13.36 7.07
CA GLU A 27 5.00 12.16 7.09
C GLU A 27 4.47 11.10 6.12
N TYR A 28 5.37 10.37 5.47
CA TYR A 28 5.04 9.23 4.64
C TYR A 28 6.06 8.08 4.87
N PRO A 29 5.60 6.85 4.76
CA PRO A 29 4.21 6.40 4.73
C PRO A 29 3.49 6.67 6.06
N VAL A 30 2.23 7.09 6.03
CA VAL A 30 1.43 7.32 7.25
C VAL A 30 1.41 6.08 8.14
N ASN A 31 1.73 6.19 9.41
CA ASN A 31 1.79 5.05 10.33
C ASN A 31 0.39 4.65 10.82
N VAL A 32 -0.31 3.81 10.02
CA VAL A 32 -1.66 3.36 10.35
C VAL A 32 -1.70 2.47 11.59
N SER A 33 -0.66 1.67 11.86
CA SER A 33 -0.63 0.81 13.05
C SER A 33 -0.59 1.65 14.34
N LYS A 34 0.19 2.72 14.34
CA LYS A 34 0.22 3.69 15.45
C LYS A 34 -1.12 4.40 15.63
N ALA A 35 -1.81 4.70 14.54
CA ALA A 35 -3.13 5.31 14.61
C ALA A 35 -4.20 4.35 15.16
N ILE A 36 -4.15 3.07 14.81
CA ILE A 36 -5.00 2.03 15.37
C ILE A 36 -4.79 1.91 16.88
N ASP A 37 -3.54 1.90 17.34
CA ASP A 37 -3.20 1.90 18.76
C ASP A 37 -3.71 3.17 19.48
N ALA A 38 -3.52 4.34 18.88
CA ALA A 38 -4.02 5.62 19.40
C ALA A 38 -5.56 5.68 19.46
N ALA A 39 -6.25 4.94 18.60
CA ALA A 39 -7.70 4.76 18.63
C ALA A 39 -8.18 3.80 19.76
N GLY A 40 -7.25 3.22 20.53
CA GLY A 40 -7.56 2.22 21.56
C GLY A 40 -7.98 0.86 21.00
N LEU A 41 -7.55 0.54 19.78
CA LEU A 41 -7.86 -0.72 19.11
C LEU A 41 -6.69 -1.69 19.19
N SER A 42 -6.98 -2.97 19.44
CA SER A 42 -5.99 -4.04 19.33
C SER A 42 -5.77 -4.38 17.86
N LEU A 43 -4.51 -4.35 17.38
CA LEU A 43 -4.16 -4.78 16.03
C LEU A 43 -3.57 -6.18 16.05
N ILE A 44 -4.23 -7.13 15.40
CA ILE A 44 -3.81 -8.54 15.33
C ILE A 44 -3.55 -8.89 13.86
N ARG A 45 -2.33 -9.36 13.57
CA ARG A 45 -1.95 -9.86 12.26
C ARG A 45 -1.75 -11.36 12.33
N ARG A 46 -2.54 -12.11 11.57
CA ARG A 46 -2.46 -13.57 11.47
C ARG A 46 -2.91 -14.05 10.10
N PRO A 47 -2.50 -15.24 9.66
CA PRO A 47 -3.02 -15.82 8.43
C PRO A 47 -4.55 -15.95 8.49
N LEU A 48 -5.23 -15.40 7.49
CA LEU A 48 -6.68 -15.47 7.33
C LEU A 48 -6.97 -16.05 5.94
N PRO A 49 -7.44 -17.30 5.82
CA PRO A 49 -7.45 -18.01 4.52
C PRO A 49 -8.30 -17.38 3.44
N ARG A 50 -9.32 -16.60 3.79
CA ARG A 50 -10.29 -16.01 2.85
C ARG A 50 -10.60 -14.54 3.09
N LEU A 51 -9.86 -13.89 3.98
CA LEU A 51 -10.15 -12.51 4.39
C LEU A 51 -8.94 -11.62 4.21
N PHE A 52 -9.16 -10.37 3.87
CA PHE A 52 -8.17 -9.31 3.99
C PHE A 52 -8.06 -8.86 5.44
N GLY A 53 -9.17 -8.54 6.07
CA GLY A 53 -9.25 -8.11 7.45
C GLY A 53 -10.69 -8.09 7.97
N VAL A 54 -10.83 -7.77 9.24
CA VAL A 54 -12.12 -7.60 9.91
C VAL A 54 -11.98 -6.69 11.12
N TYR A 55 -12.90 -5.75 11.28
CA TYR A 55 -13.11 -5.00 12.51
C TYR A 55 -13.96 -5.84 13.46
N VAL A 56 -13.49 -6.06 14.68
CA VAL A 56 -14.15 -6.91 15.67
C VAL A 56 -14.45 -6.16 16.96
N GLU A 57 -15.57 -6.49 17.58
CA GLU A 57 -15.93 -6.04 18.92
C GLU A 57 -16.47 -7.25 19.72
N ALA A 58 -15.83 -7.57 20.84
CA ALA A 58 -16.24 -8.66 21.71
C ALA A 58 -15.94 -8.31 23.18
N ASN A 59 -16.93 -8.51 24.04
CA ASN A 59 -16.81 -8.29 25.51
C ASN A 59 -16.28 -6.88 25.86
N GLY A 60 -16.69 -5.87 25.12
CA GLY A 60 -16.23 -4.47 25.30
C GLY A 60 -14.84 -4.17 24.76
N ASN A 61 -14.11 -5.15 24.25
CA ASN A 61 -12.85 -4.96 23.56
C ASN A 61 -13.08 -4.78 22.06
N ARG A 62 -12.34 -3.86 21.46
CA ARG A 62 -12.39 -3.57 20.03
C ARG A 62 -11.03 -3.83 19.39
N GLY A 63 -11.04 -4.31 18.16
CA GLY A 63 -9.80 -4.60 17.48
C GLY A 63 -9.95 -4.71 15.97
N VAL A 64 -8.80 -4.73 15.32
CA VAL A 64 -8.62 -4.93 13.89
C VAL A 64 -7.80 -6.20 13.70
N MET A 65 -8.35 -7.17 13.00
CA MET A 65 -7.63 -8.37 12.60
C MET A 65 -7.35 -8.30 11.11
N VAL A 66 -6.08 -8.49 10.71
CA VAL A 66 -5.64 -8.35 9.32
C VAL A 66 -4.84 -9.57 8.90
N ASN A 67 -5.00 -9.97 7.66
CA ASN A 67 -4.30 -11.11 7.09
C ASN A 67 -2.79 -10.83 6.97
N ALA A 68 -2.00 -11.61 7.68
CA ALA A 68 -0.55 -11.49 7.70
C ALA A 68 0.11 -11.81 6.34
N ASN A 69 -0.57 -12.58 5.48
CA ASN A 69 -0.05 -12.98 4.17
C ASN A 69 -0.26 -11.90 3.07
N LEU A 70 -0.91 -10.79 3.38
CA LEU A 70 -1.06 -9.69 2.41
C LEU A 70 0.28 -9.01 2.13
N THR A 71 0.45 -8.50 0.91
CA THR A 71 1.55 -7.57 0.63
C THR A 71 1.47 -6.38 1.58
N ARG A 72 2.60 -5.74 1.84
CA ARG A 72 2.67 -4.62 2.77
C ARG A 72 1.67 -3.51 2.42
N ALA A 73 1.60 -3.11 1.14
CA ALA A 73 0.67 -2.08 0.69
C ALA A 73 -0.81 -2.47 0.89
N THR A 74 -1.18 -3.71 0.56
CA THR A 74 -2.53 -4.21 0.74
C THR A 74 -2.88 -4.31 2.23
N ARG A 75 -1.95 -4.82 3.05
CA ARG A 75 -2.14 -4.91 4.50
C ARG A 75 -2.40 -3.55 5.14
N ARG A 76 -1.60 -2.53 4.79
CA ARG A 76 -1.80 -1.15 5.26
C ARG A 76 -3.15 -0.58 4.83
N HIS A 77 -3.54 -0.86 3.58
CA HIS A 77 -4.85 -0.43 3.08
C HIS A 77 -5.99 -1.07 3.87
N THR A 78 -5.90 -2.39 4.13
CA THR A 78 -6.86 -3.11 4.96
C THR A 78 -6.91 -2.56 6.39
N GLU A 79 -5.75 -2.32 7.02
CA GLU A 79 -5.67 -1.68 8.34
C GLU A 79 -6.39 -0.32 8.37
N GLY A 80 -6.18 0.51 7.33
CA GLY A 80 -6.87 1.79 7.18
C GLY A 80 -8.37 1.65 6.93
N HIS A 81 -8.79 0.62 6.20
CA HIS A 81 -10.19 0.31 5.95
C HIS A 81 -10.93 -0.09 7.23
N GLU A 82 -10.33 -0.99 8.01
CA GLU A 82 -10.92 -1.42 9.29
C GLU A 82 -10.94 -0.28 10.34
N LEU A 83 -9.90 0.58 10.35
CA LEU A 83 -9.93 1.82 11.12
C LEU A 83 -11.07 2.72 10.67
N GLY A 84 -11.36 2.77 9.36
CA GLY A 84 -12.51 3.50 8.82
C GLY A 84 -13.84 3.01 9.36
N HIS A 85 -14.03 1.70 9.49
CA HIS A 85 -15.23 1.14 10.13
C HIS A 85 -15.37 1.63 11.56
N HIS A 86 -14.29 1.67 12.33
CA HIS A 86 -14.29 2.20 13.68
C HIS A 86 -14.67 3.69 13.70
N GLU A 87 -14.02 4.52 12.90
CA GLU A 87 -14.21 5.97 12.87
C GLU A 87 -15.62 6.41 12.44
N PHE A 88 -16.29 5.59 11.63
CA PHE A 88 -17.70 5.78 11.28
C PHE A 88 -18.68 5.18 12.29
N GLY A 89 -18.21 4.50 13.34
CA GLY A 89 -19.06 3.80 14.30
C GLY A 89 -19.84 2.65 13.65
N HIS A 90 -19.30 2.03 12.62
CA HIS A 90 -19.89 0.84 12.02
C HIS A 90 -19.85 -0.30 13.01
N ARG A 91 -20.98 -1.00 13.17
CA ARG A 91 -21.01 -2.18 14.04
C ARG A 91 -20.28 -3.34 13.37
N PRO A 92 -19.43 -4.06 14.14
CA PRO A 92 -18.87 -5.32 13.66
C PRO A 92 -19.99 -6.27 13.24
N ASP A 93 -19.88 -6.80 12.03
CA ASP A 93 -20.81 -7.80 11.53
C ASP A 93 -19.98 -9.00 11.07
N PRO A 94 -20.08 -10.16 11.72
CA PRO A 94 -19.31 -11.35 11.34
C PRO A 94 -19.55 -11.79 9.89
N ALA A 95 -20.66 -11.34 9.28
CA ALA A 95 -20.95 -11.56 7.87
C ALA A 95 -20.31 -10.51 6.93
N ARG A 96 -19.61 -9.49 7.49
CA ARG A 96 -18.92 -8.41 6.76
C ARG A 96 -17.44 -8.68 6.68
N GLU A 97 -17.11 -9.85 6.25
CA GLU A 97 -15.73 -10.22 6.02
C GLU A 97 -15.26 -9.62 4.68
N CYS A 98 -14.20 -8.82 4.72
CA CYS A 98 -13.57 -8.31 3.50
C CYS A 98 -12.90 -9.50 2.79
N ALA A 99 -13.60 -10.11 1.84
CA ALA A 99 -13.15 -11.32 1.15
C ALA A 99 -12.11 -11.02 0.07
N ILE A 100 -11.19 -11.97 -0.15
CA ILE A 100 -10.06 -11.85 -1.09
C ILE A 100 -10.52 -11.69 -2.54
N ASP A 101 -11.65 -12.26 -2.91
CA ASP A 101 -12.15 -12.32 -4.29
C ASP A 101 -13.11 -11.18 -4.66
N GLY A 102 -13.28 -10.18 -3.78
CA GLY A 102 -14.28 -9.13 -4.01
C GLY A 102 -15.72 -9.66 -3.98
N ALA A 103 -15.91 -10.95 -3.76
CA ALA A 103 -17.19 -11.54 -3.44
C ALA A 103 -17.49 -11.25 -1.97
N VAL A 104 -18.34 -10.25 -1.74
CA VAL A 104 -19.02 -10.14 -0.46
C VAL A 104 -19.75 -11.47 -0.27
N VAL A 105 -19.34 -12.29 0.71
CA VAL A 105 -20.10 -13.48 1.08
C VAL A 105 -21.48 -12.97 1.47
N ALA A 106 -22.44 -13.15 0.56
CA ALA A 106 -23.77 -12.66 0.78
C ALA A 106 -24.36 -13.41 2.00
N PRO A 107 -24.79 -12.70 3.04
CA PRO A 107 -25.56 -13.34 4.08
C PRO A 107 -26.82 -13.87 3.45
N THR A 108 -27.13 -15.13 3.74
CA THR A 108 -28.37 -15.78 3.33
C THR A 108 -29.56 -14.86 3.53
N ALA A 109 -30.20 -14.47 2.42
CA ALA A 109 -31.52 -13.89 2.28
C ALA A 109 -31.88 -12.75 3.27
N GLY A 110 -31.59 -11.52 2.85
CA GLY A 110 -32.22 -10.31 3.42
C GLY A 110 -32.50 -9.29 2.31
N PRO A 111 -33.50 -8.40 2.46
CA PRO A 111 -34.02 -7.59 1.38
C PRO A 111 -32.97 -6.63 0.78
N GLN A 112 -33.12 -6.28 -0.50
CA GLN A 112 -32.26 -5.41 -1.30
C GLN A 112 -31.80 -4.10 -0.60
N ALA A 113 -32.57 -3.63 0.39
CA ALA A 113 -32.22 -2.47 1.20
C ALA A 113 -30.97 -2.71 2.11
N ARG A 114 -30.80 -3.94 2.65
CA ARG A 114 -29.62 -4.29 3.47
C ARG A 114 -28.36 -4.37 2.62
N VAL A 115 -28.44 -4.97 1.44
CA VAL A 115 -27.31 -5.03 0.48
C VAL A 115 -26.86 -3.63 0.06
N ARG A 116 -27.79 -2.70 -0.20
CA ARG A 116 -27.47 -1.30 -0.53
C ARG A 116 -26.85 -0.54 0.65
N ALA A 117 -27.35 -0.73 1.86
CA ALA A 117 -26.80 -0.11 3.07
C ALA A 117 -25.38 -0.63 3.34
N GLN A 118 -25.17 -1.92 3.16
CA GLN A 118 -23.87 -2.59 3.30
C GLN A 118 -22.83 -2.06 2.30
N GLY A 119 -23.18 -1.97 1.01
CA GLY A 119 -22.31 -1.37 0.01
C GLY A 119 -21.95 0.10 0.29
N GLN A 120 -22.81 0.84 1.02
CA GLN A 120 -22.53 2.22 1.42
C GLN A 120 -21.50 2.29 2.56
N VAL A 121 -21.60 1.39 3.53
CA VAL A 121 -20.67 1.25 4.64
C VAL A 121 -19.26 0.95 4.13
N GLU A 122 -19.15 -0.04 3.22
CA GLU A 122 -17.88 -0.40 2.61
C GLU A 122 -17.27 0.74 1.78
N MET A 123 -18.08 1.43 0.98
CA MET A 123 -17.61 2.58 0.19
C MET A 123 -17.06 3.71 1.08
N THR A 124 -17.63 3.95 2.26
CA THR A 124 -17.12 4.99 3.16
C THR A 124 -15.84 4.57 3.84
N ALA A 125 -15.70 3.31 4.25
CA ALA A 125 -14.47 2.76 4.82
C ALA A 125 -13.32 2.75 3.78
N GLU A 126 -13.62 2.35 2.54
CA GLU A 126 -12.66 2.40 1.42
C GLU A 126 -12.20 3.83 1.13
N ALA A 127 -13.14 4.77 1.07
CA ALA A 127 -12.81 6.17 0.88
C ALA A 127 -11.99 6.74 2.04
N PHE A 128 -12.34 6.39 3.28
CA PHE A 128 -11.58 6.76 4.47
C PHE A 128 -10.14 6.26 4.37
N ALA A 129 -9.92 4.97 4.08
CA ALA A 129 -8.59 4.40 3.96
C ALA A 129 -7.71 5.15 2.95
N ALA A 130 -8.26 5.50 1.78
CA ALA A 130 -7.53 6.25 0.77
C ALA A 130 -7.12 7.65 1.26
N TRP A 131 -8.03 8.41 1.89
CA TRP A 131 -7.73 9.73 2.42
C TRP A 131 -6.84 9.71 3.66
N PHE A 132 -6.96 8.66 4.49
CA PHE A 132 -6.17 8.48 5.69
C PHE A 132 -4.71 8.16 5.36
N LEU A 133 -4.48 7.23 4.43
CA LEU A 133 -3.13 6.79 4.04
C LEU A 133 -2.41 7.77 3.12
N MET A 134 -3.16 8.57 2.36
CA MET A 134 -2.62 9.48 1.35
C MET A 134 -3.13 10.92 1.55
N PRO A 135 -2.96 11.54 2.74
CA PRO A 135 -3.30 12.95 2.89
C PRO A 135 -2.49 13.79 1.90
N ARG A 136 -3.08 14.83 1.35
CA ARG A 136 -2.45 15.64 0.29
C ARG A 136 -1.03 16.09 0.67
N ARG A 137 -0.78 16.44 1.93
CA ARG A 137 0.55 16.89 2.39
C ARG A 137 1.59 15.77 2.31
N ALA A 138 1.24 14.53 2.74
CA ALA A 138 2.14 13.37 2.60
C ALA A 138 2.45 13.08 1.13
N VAL A 139 1.44 13.15 0.25
CA VAL A 139 1.64 12.98 -1.20
C VAL A 139 2.59 14.03 -1.75
N MET A 140 2.41 15.31 -1.40
CA MET A 140 3.31 16.38 -1.84
C MET A 140 4.73 16.21 -1.28
N SER A 141 4.88 15.83 -0.01
CA SER A 141 6.19 15.53 0.58
C SER A 141 6.89 14.37 -0.13
N ALA A 142 6.15 13.30 -0.47
CA ALA A 142 6.69 12.15 -1.21
C ALA A 142 7.12 12.54 -2.65
N LEU A 143 6.33 13.36 -3.35
CA LEU A 143 6.69 13.89 -4.68
C LEU A 143 7.97 14.73 -4.60
N THR A 144 8.08 15.60 -3.58
CA THR A 144 9.32 16.38 -3.35
C THR A 144 10.51 15.45 -3.11
N GLY A 145 10.35 14.40 -2.30
CA GLY A 145 11.40 13.41 -2.05
C GLY A 145 11.86 12.65 -3.30
N LEU A 146 10.98 12.47 -4.28
CA LEU A 146 11.29 11.87 -5.59
C LEU A 146 11.81 12.90 -6.61
N ALA A 147 11.83 14.20 -6.29
CA ALA A 147 12.07 15.30 -7.22
C ALA A 147 11.08 15.30 -8.41
N ILE A 148 9.82 15.01 -8.15
CA ILE A 148 8.73 15.02 -9.13
C ILE A 148 7.86 16.27 -8.89
N ASP A 149 7.86 17.20 -9.83
CA ASP A 149 7.06 18.43 -9.73
C ASP A 149 5.58 18.18 -10.04
N SER A 150 5.31 17.31 -11.01
CA SER A 150 3.96 16.92 -11.42
C SER A 150 3.95 15.47 -11.92
N VAL A 151 2.90 14.75 -11.58
CA VAL A 151 2.73 13.35 -12.02
C VAL A 151 2.24 13.32 -13.46
N THR A 152 3.02 12.75 -14.36
CA THR A 152 2.76 12.73 -15.82
C THR A 152 2.77 11.32 -16.41
N SER A 153 3.28 10.33 -15.67
CA SER A 153 3.49 8.98 -16.17
C SER A 153 3.08 7.90 -15.18
N PRO A 154 2.76 6.68 -15.66
CA PRO A 154 2.49 5.54 -14.80
C PRO A 154 3.72 5.12 -13.96
N ALA A 155 4.94 5.37 -14.44
CA ALA A 155 6.17 5.08 -13.70
C ALA A 155 6.28 5.97 -12.45
N GLU A 156 6.00 7.27 -12.57
CA GLU A 156 5.99 8.19 -11.43
C GLU A 156 4.91 7.84 -10.40
N VAL A 157 3.70 7.42 -10.85
CA VAL A 157 2.67 6.92 -9.93
C VAL A 157 3.13 5.66 -9.21
N TYR A 158 3.86 4.78 -9.90
CA TYR A 158 4.40 3.58 -9.29
C TYR A 158 5.42 3.92 -8.19
N GLN A 159 6.38 4.80 -8.46
CA GLN A 159 7.35 5.24 -7.46
C GLN A 159 6.67 5.94 -6.28
N LEU A 160 5.71 6.81 -6.55
CA LEU A 160 4.92 7.46 -5.52
C LEU A 160 4.17 6.44 -4.64
N SER A 161 3.60 5.40 -5.24
CA SER A 161 2.88 4.35 -4.50
C SER A 161 3.79 3.56 -3.55
N LEU A 162 5.03 3.33 -3.95
CA LEU A 162 6.05 2.70 -3.11
C LEU A 162 6.37 3.56 -1.89
N LEU A 163 6.64 4.86 -2.08
CA LEU A 163 6.92 5.78 -0.96
C LEU A 163 5.76 5.92 0.00
N LEU A 164 4.53 6.01 -0.51
CA LEU A 164 3.32 6.10 0.31
C LEU A 164 2.96 4.77 0.98
N GLY A 165 3.57 3.66 0.58
CA GLY A 165 3.23 2.31 1.05
C GLY A 165 1.78 1.93 0.73
N THR A 166 1.31 2.29 -0.47
CA THR A 166 -0.06 2.06 -0.95
C THR A 166 -0.06 1.27 -2.26
N THR A 167 -1.20 0.69 -2.64
CA THR A 167 -1.26 -0.03 -3.90
C THR A 167 -1.26 0.95 -5.07
N TYR A 168 -0.58 0.57 -6.16
CA TYR A 168 -0.51 1.38 -7.38
C TYR A 168 -1.89 1.87 -7.87
N ARG A 169 -2.89 0.97 -7.90
CA ARG A 169 -4.24 1.31 -8.33
C ARG A 169 -4.95 2.30 -7.39
N ALA A 170 -4.78 2.12 -6.07
CA ALA A 170 -5.36 3.07 -5.11
C ALA A 170 -4.73 4.45 -5.28
N THR A 171 -3.40 4.51 -5.50
CA THR A 171 -2.68 5.77 -5.75
C THR A 171 -3.18 6.44 -7.02
N CYS A 172 -3.30 5.74 -8.18
CA CYS A 172 -3.85 6.30 -9.40
C CYS A 172 -5.22 6.97 -9.17
N ARG A 173 -6.14 6.27 -8.50
CA ARG A 173 -7.49 6.78 -8.22
C ARG A 173 -7.47 7.97 -7.27
N HIS A 174 -6.63 7.93 -6.25
CA HIS A 174 -6.60 8.96 -5.23
C HIS A 174 -5.99 10.28 -5.73
N LEU A 175 -5.06 10.25 -6.68
CA LEU A 175 -4.52 11.45 -7.34
C LEU A 175 -5.61 12.32 -7.97
N VAL A 176 -6.71 11.72 -8.47
CA VAL A 176 -7.89 12.46 -8.93
C VAL A 176 -8.60 13.17 -7.79
N ASN A 177 -8.77 12.49 -6.65
CA ASN A 177 -9.44 13.04 -5.47
C ASN A 177 -8.72 14.29 -4.92
N ILE A 178 -7.40 14.28 -4.94
CA ILE A 178 -6.55 15.39 -4.47
C ILE A 178 -6.18 16.38 -5.59
N ARG A 179 -6.72 16.22 -6.78
CA ARG A 179 -6.55 17.10 -7.96
C ARG A 179 -5.09 17.19 -8.44
N LEU A 180 -4.36 16.09 -8.40
CA LEU A 180 -3.02 15.97 -8.97
C LEU A 180 -3.00 15.18 -10.29
N ALA A 181 -4.14 14.61 -10.70
CA ALA A 181 -4.32 13.97 -11.99
C ALA A 181 -5.74 14.21 -12.53
N SER A 182 -5.89 14.19 -13.86
CA SER A 182 -7.21 14.08 -14.47
C SER A 182 -7.75 12.65 -14.33
N ARG A 183 -9.07 12.49 -14.44
CA ARG A 183 -9.69 11.16 -14.43
C ARG A 183 -9.17 10.29 -15.59
N ASP A 184 -9.06 10.87 -16.78
CA ASP A 184 -8.63 10.16 -17.99
C ASP A 184 -7.19 9.63 -17.83
N ASN A 185 -6.28 10.45 -17.29
CA ASN A 185 -4.92 10.03 -17.01
C ASN A 185 -4.88 8.93 -15.96
N ALA A 186 -5.61 9.07 -14.85
CA ALA A 186 -5.66 8.07 -13.80
C ALA A 186 -6.22 6.73 -14.29
N ASP A 187 -7.26 6.75 -15.11
CA ASP A 187 -7.87 5.57 -15.72
C ASP A 187 -6.92 4.90 -16.73
N LEU A 188 -6.17 5.70 -17.50
CA LEU A 188 -5.13 5.22 -18.40
C LEU A 188 -3.99 4.54 -17.63
N TRP A 189 -3.45 5.22 -16.62
CA TRP A 189 -2.36 4.69 -15.79
C TRP A 189 -2.76 3.42 -15.06
N ALA A 190 -3.97 3.37 -14.50
CA ALA A 190 -4.47 2.19 -13.78
C ALA A 190 -4.59 0.91 -14.64
N ARG A 191 -4.56 1.04 -15.97
CA ARG A 191 -4.50 -0.11 -16.90
C ARG A 191 -3.09 -0.68 -17.05
N THR A 192 -2.07 0.10 -16.70
CA THR A 192 -0.68 -0.37 -16.74
C THR A 192 -0.43 -1.32 -15.58
N GLN A 193 0.10 -2.49 -15.88
CA GLN A 193 0.46 -3.45 -14.84
C GLN A 193 1.80 -3.08 -14.21
N PRO A 194 1.92 -3.00 -12.87
CA PRO A 194 3.18 -2.70 -12.19
C PRO A 194 4.35 -3.59 -12.64
N GLY A 195 4.11 -4.87 -12.92
CA GLY A 195 5.14 -5.79 -13.41
C GLY A 195 5.81 -5.33 -14.71
N ARG A 196 5.10 -4.63 -15.60
CA ARG A 196 5.71 -4.03 -16.81
C ARG A 196 6.62 -2.87 -16.46
N LEU A 197 6.22 -2.05 -15.49
CA LEU A 197 7.02 -0.92 -15.02
C LEU A 197 8.32 -1.39 -14.36
N LYS A 198 8.23 -2.42 -13.52
CA LYS A 198 9.39 -3.05 -12.87
C LYS A 198 10.38 -3.58 -13.90
N LYS A 199 9.90 -4.34 -14.90
CA LYS A 199 10.75 -4.87 -15.99
C LYS A 199 11.41 -3.75 -16.81
N ALA A 200 10.66 -2.69 -17.13
CA ALA A 200 11.19 -1.56 -17.87
C ALA A 200 12.32 -0.85 -17.11
N LEU A 201 12.12 -0.60 -15.81
CA LEU A 201 13.13 0.05 -14.97
C LEU A 201 14.38 -0.82 -14.80
N ALA A 202 14.24 -2.12 -14.58
CA ALA A 202 15.38 -3.04 -14.46
C ALA A 202 16.18 -3.15 -15.76
N ALA A 203 15.49 -3.13 -16.91
CA ALA A 203 16.13 -3.18 -18.22
C ALA A 203 16.99 -1.93 -18.53
N GLU A 204 16.74 -0.79 -17.89
CA GLU A 204 17.57 0.41 -18.04
C GLU A 204 19.01 0.25 -17.48
N VAL A 205 19.22 -0.78 -16.67
CA VAL A 205 20.52 -1.15 -16.10
C VAL A 205 20.94 -2.58 -16.48
N ASP A 206 20.43 -3.06 -17.61
CA ASP A 206 20.70 -4.39 -18.19
C ASP A 206 20.40 -5.56 -17.25
N LEU A 207 19.36 -5.39 -16.38
CA LEU A 207 18.88 -6.45 -15.50
C LEU A 207 17.57 -7.05 -16.03
N ALA A 208 17.54 -8.38 -16.15
CA ALA A 208 16.34 -9.14 -16.42
C ALA A 208 15.70 -9.58 -15.09
N LEU A 209 14.38 -9.36 -14.95
CA LEU A 209 13.61 -9.87 -13.81
C LEU A 209 12.91 -11.16 -14.19
N ASP A 210 13.27 -12.26 -13.53
CA ASP A 210 12.60 -13.55 -13.68
C ASP A 210 11.16 -13.51 -13.16
N SER A 211 10.95 -12.84 -12.02
CA SER A 211 9.64 -12.61 -11.43
C SER A 211 9.45 -11.11 -11.14
N THR A 212 8.21 -10.65 -11.20
CA THR A 212 7.83 -9.29 -10.78
C THR A 212 6.98 -9.28 -9.51
N TYR A 213 6.72 -10.44 -8.93
CA TYR A 213 5.92 -10.58 -7.71
C TYR A 213 6.74 -10.34 -6.45
N ASP A 214 7.99 -10.81 -6.47
CA ASP A 214 8.87 -10.84 -5.30
C ASP A 214 9.90 -9.71 -5.29
N VAL A 215 9.68 -8.68 -6.10
CA VAL A 215 10.58 -7.52 -6.22
C VAL A 215 9.77 -6.26 -6.46
N ASP A 216 10.15 -5.17 -5.81
CA ASP A 216 9.82 -3.81 -6.25
C ASP A 216 11.09 -3.13 -6.76
N VAL A 217 10.95 -2.26 -7.75
CA VAL A 217 12.07 -1.53 -8.37
C VAL A 217 11.88 -0.05 -8.06
N TRP A 218 12.78 0.48 -7.25
CA TRP A 218 12.77 1.87 -6.80
C TRP A 218 13.67 2.70 -7.69
N ASP A 219 13.11 3.68 -8.38
CA ASP A 219 13.89 4.66 -9.13
C ASP A 219 14.23 5.87 -8.25
N LEU A 220 15.44 5.89 -7.74
CA LEU A 220 15.92 6.88 -6.78
C LEU A 220 17.04 7.74 -7.37
N ARG A 221 17.23 7.68 -8.68
CA ARG A 221 18.33 8.40 -9.39
C ARG A 221 18.25 9.92 -9.21
N THR A 222 17.05 10.44 -9.04
CA THR A 222 16.81 11.88 -8.81
C THR A 222 16.35 12.19 -7.39
N ALA A 223 16.03 11.17 -6.59
CA ALA A 223 15.46 11.32 -5.25
C ALA A 223 16.42 12.05 -4.29
N SER A 224 15.86 12.85 -3.37
CA SER A 224 16.61 13.55 -2.34
C SER A 224 15.71 13.76 -1.11
N GLY A 225 16.24 13.44 0.07
CA GLY A 225 15.47 13.54 1.33
C GLY A 225 14.38 12.48 1.49
N ALA A 226 14.30 11.50 0.59
CA ALA A 226 13.29 10.46 0.64
C ALA A 226 13.50 9.51 1.82
N ARG A 227 12.39 9.10 2.46
CA ARG A 227 12.34 8.00 3.42
C ARG A 227 11.77 6.76 2.73
N LEU A 228 12.57 5.72 2.69
CA LEU A 228 12.30 4.50 1.96
C LEU A 228 11.99 3.37 2.91
N GLU A 229 10.96 2.62 2.63
CA GLU A 229 10.61 1.39 3.35
C GLU A 229 10.56 0.23 2.35
N ALA A 230 11.75 -0.23 1.95
CA ALA A 230 11.92 -1.34 1.01
C ALA A 230 11.73 -2.70 1.69
N SER A 231 11.71 -3.75 0.90
CA SER A 231 11.67 -5.14 1.36
C SER A 231 12.86 -5.92 0.82
N VAL A 232 13.24 -6.98 1.51
CA VAL A 232 14.23 -7.93 1.00
C VAL A 232 13.85 -8.38 -0.42
N GLY A 233 14.80 -8.38 -1.35
CA GLY A 233 14.63 -8.66 -2.76
C GLY A 233 14.28 -7.43 -3.62
N ASP A 234 14.04 -6.25 -3.02
CA ASP A 234 13.85 -5.02 -3.80
C ASP A 234 15.13 -4.55 -4.46
N LEU A 235 14.99 -3.95 -5.65
CA LEU A 235 16.06 -3.28 -6.38
C LEU A 235 15.93 -1.76 -6.21
N LEU A 236 17.05 -1.11 -5.84
CA LEU A 236 17.15 0.34 -5.76
C LEU A 236 18.05 0.83 -6.89
N LEU A 237 17.53 1.62 -7.81
CA LEU A 237 18.31 2.31 -8.83
C LEU A 237 18.80 3.63 -8.24
N LEU A 238 20.09 3.72 -7.94
CA LEU A 238 20.72 4.84 -7.27
C LEU A 238 21.68 5.58 -8.22
N PRO A 239 21.99 6.86 -7.98
CA PRO A 239 23.16 7.50 -8.59
C PRO A 239 24.43 6.73 -8.24
N ALA A 240 25.38 6.64 -9.17
CA ALA A 240 26.60 5.86 -9.00
C ALA A 240 27.49 6.32 -7.83
N ASP A 241 27.40 7.59 -7.43
CA ASP A 241 28.09 8.15 -6.27
C ASP A 241 27.59 7.62 -4.92
N LEU A 242 26.41 7.01 -4.89
CA LEU A 242 25.85 6.35 -3.69
C LEU A 242 26.29 4.89 -3.55
N ARG A 243 27.04 4.32 -4.49
CA ARG A 243 27.47 2.92 -4.47
C ARG A 243 28.13 2.53 -3.14
N ASN A 244 29.17 3.28 -2.74
CA ASN A 244 29.89 2.95 -1.51
C ASN A 244 29.03 3.07 -0.26
N ALA A 245 28.10 4.03 -0.22
CA ALA A 245 27.16 4.17 0.89
C ALA A 245 26.17 3.01 0.94
N ALA A 246 25.72 2.53 -0.22
CA ALA A 246 24.84 1.37 -0.33
C ALA A 246 25.54 0.09 0.11
N GLU A 247 26.77 -0.18 -0.34
CA GLU A 247 27.56 -1.32 0.08
C GLU A 247 27.84 -1.30 1.60
N ALA A 248 28.18 -0.12 2.15
CA ALA A 248 28.38 0.06 3.58
C ALA A 248 27.09 -0.16 4.40
N ALA A 249 25.92 0.06 3.79
CA ALA A 249 24.61 -0.23 4.34
C ALA A 249 24.21 -1.71 4.25
N GLY A 250 25.05 -2.57 3.67
CA GLY A 250 24.79 -4.00 3.49
C GLY A 250 23.92 -4.35 2.28
N LEU A 251 23.81 -3.42 1.30
CA LEU A 251 23.11 -3.69 0.04
C LEU A 251 24.09 -4.31 -0.96
N ALA A 252 23.61 -5.26 -1.76
CA ALA A 252 24.44 -5.92 -2.77
C ALA A 252 24.34 -5.20 -4.13
N VAL A 253 25.47 -4.91 -4.76
CA VAL A 253 25.46 -4.37 -6.13
C VAL A 253 25.06 -5.46 -7.11
N ALA A 254 23.94 -5.26 -7.80
CA ALA A 254 23.41 -6.16 -8.82
C ALA A 254 23.88 -5.81 -10.23
N ALA A 255 23.96 -4.49 -10.55
CA ALA A 255 24.45 -4.00 -11.83
C ALA A 255 24.96 -2.55 -11.71
N ALA A 256 25.70 -2.10 -12.72
CA ALA A 256 26.07 -0.70 -12.84
C ALA A 256 26.13 -0.32 -14.32
N GLU A 257 25.40 0.74 -14.69
CA GLU A 257 25.33 1.24 -16.06
C GLU A 257 25.42 2.77 -16.07
N GLY A 258 26.48 3.29 -16.68
CA GLY A 258 26.72 4.74 -16.76
C GLY A 258 26.75 5.41 -15.39
N ALA A 259 25.84 6.35 -15.15
CA ALA A 259 25.72 7.10 -13.89
C ALA A 259 24.76 6.42 -12.87
N THR A 260 24.32 5.20 -13.13
CA THR A 260 23.35 4.45 -12.28
C THR A 260 24.01 3.20 -11.71
N VAL A 261 23.74 2.91 -10.44
CA VAL A 261 24.01 1.63 -9.81
C VAL A 261 22.69 1.02 -9.33
N ALA A 262 22.47 -0.25 -9.67
CA ALA A 262 21.38 -1.05 -9.12
C ALA A 262 21.91 -1.85 -7.93
N VAL A 263 21.26 -1.72 -6.79
CA VAL A 263 21.58 -2.47 -5.58
C VAL A 263 20.36 -3.25 -5.11
N GLU A 264 20.60 -4.46 -4.61
CA GLU A 264 19.57 -5.34 -4.07
C GLU A 264 19.55 -5.27 -2.55
N CYS A 265 18.36 -5.21 -1.98
CA CYS A 265 18.10 -5.35 -0.56
C CYS A 265 18.17 -6.82 -0.16
N THR A 266 19.33 -7.33 0.23
CA THR A 266 19.55 -8.77 0.53
C THR A 266 19.17 -9.19 1.94
N THR A 267 19.15 -8.24 2.88
CA THR A 267 18.86 -8.49 4.30
C THR A 267 18.00 -7.38 4.88
N THR A 268 17.30 -7.68 5.97
CA THR A 268 16.61 -6.65 6.76
C THR A 268 17.61 -5.70 7.41
N THR A 269 17.28 -4.42 7.41
CA THR A 269 18.10 -3.39 8.07
C THR A 269 17.24 -2.55 9.01
N GLY A 270 17.86 -2.04 10.07
CA GLY A 270 17.31 -0.90 10.79
C GLY A 270 17.34 0.37 9.94
N LEU A 271 17.03 1.51 10.55
CA LEU A 271 17.13 2.80 9.85
C LEU A 271 18.59 3.06 9.45
N THR A 272 18.82 3.15 8.15
CA THR A 272 20.13 3.38 7.54
C THR A 272 20.06 4.68 6.72
N HIS A 273 21.15 5.43 6.69
CA HIS A 273 21.26 6.65 5.93
C HIS A 273 22.17 6.43 4.72
N LEU A 274 21.64 6.66 3.53
CA LEU A 274 22.40 6.70 2.30
C LEU A 274 22.73 8.17 2.00
N ALA A 275 23.97 8.54 2.07
CA ALA A 275 24.42 9.92 1.84
C ALA A 275 25.52 9.97 0.78
N GLY A 276 25.33 10.80 -0.24
CA GLY A 276 26.29 11.10 -1.29
C GLY A 276 25.89 12.38 -2.00
N ALA A 277 26.85 13.17 -2.48
CA ALA A 277 26.68 14.40 -3.28
C ALA A 277 25.51 15.32 -2.87
N GLY A 278 25.21 15.44 -1.58
CA GLY A 278 24.14 16.30 -1.07
C GLY A 278 22.72 15.75 -1.20
N ARG A 279 22.53 14.45 -1.46
CA ARG A 279 21.24 13.77 -1.57
C ARG A 279 21.04 12.73 -0.46
N PRO A 280 20.79 13.16 0.80
CA PRO A 280 20.58 12.21 1.88
C PRO A 280 19.24 11.49 1.67
N MET A 281 19.24 10.18 1.86
CA MET A 281 18.04 9.35 1.91
C MET A 281 18.07 8.48 3.16
N SER A 282 16.92 8.13 3.68
CA SER A 282 16.78 7.18 4.79
C SER A 282 16.12 5.90 4.27
N LEU A 283 16.71 4.76 4.62
CA LEU A 283 16.24 3.44 4.18
C LEU A 283 16.00 2.54 5.39
N VAL A 284 14.88 1.85 5.38
CA VAL A 284 14.62 0.67 6.21
C VAL A 284 14.28 -0.47 5.28
N VAL A 285 14.90 -1.63 5.47
CA VAL A 285 14.58 -2.85 4.72
C VAL A 285 13.85 -3.81 5.66
N HIS A 286 12.66 -4.22 5.27
CA HIS A 286 11.79 -5.14 6.00
C HIS A 286 11.82 -6.53 5.36
N ASP A 287 11.39 -7.53 6.13
CA ASP A 287 11.09 -8.84 5.55
C ASP A 287 10.03 -8.68 4.45
N ARG A 288 10.22 -9.43 3.36
CA ARG A 288 9.22 -9.51 2.31
C ARG A 288 8.03 -10.35 2.79
N LEU A 289 6.86 -9.78 2.64
CA LEU A 289 5.62 -10.49 2.89
C LEU A 289 5.22 -11.25 1.62
N PRO A 290 4.79 -12.52 1.74
CA PRO A 290 4.58 -13.40 0.58
C PRO A 290 3.49 -12.90 -0.37
N GLY A 291 2.57 -12.05 0.12
CA GLY A 291 1.38 -11.69 -0.65
C GLY A 291 0.40 -12.86 -0.73
N LEU A 292 -0.82 -12.57 -1.12
CA LEU A 292 -1.77 -13.61 -1.50
C LEU A 292 -1.64 -13.80 -3.01
N TYR A 293 -0.91 -14.83 -3.40
CA TYR A 293 -1.06 -15.38 -4.74
C TYR A 293 -2.37 -16.16 -4.73
N LEU A 294 -3.38 -15.68 -5.47
CA LEU A 294 -4.42 -16.57 -5.93
C LEU A 294 -3.74 -17.46 -6.98
N PRO A 295 -3.51 -18.75 -6.73
CA PRO A 295 -3.11 -19.64 -7.81
C PRO A 295 -4.20 -19.48 -8.86
N ALA A 296 -3.84 -19.25 -10.11
CA ALA A 296 -4.71 -19.59 -11.22
C ALA A 296 -5.20 -21.00 -10.90
N GLU A 297 -6.53 -21.17 -10.84
CA GLU A 297 -7.19 -22.41 -10.44
C GLU A 297 -6.36 -23.61 -10.88
N ASP A 298 -5.77 -24.30 -9.91
CA ASP A 298 -5.12 -25.58 -10.18
C ASP A 298 -6.25 -26.61 -10.37
N PRO A 299 -6.55 -27.05 -11.59
CA PRO A 299 -7.64 -27.98 -11.84
C PRO A 299 -7.38 -29.36 -11.22
N SER A 300 -6.23 -29.57 -10.55
CA SER A 300 -5.88 -30.82 -9.88
C SER A 300 -6.29 -30.90 -8.41
N LEU A 301 -6.75 -29.81 -7.80
CA LEU A 301 -7.38 -29.84 -6.48
C LEU A 301 -8.86 -30.16 -6.62
N GLY A 302 -9.12 -31.38 -7.14
CA GLY A 302 -10.42 -31.98 -7.19
C GLY A 302 -11.10 -32.01 -5.81
N GLU A 303 -12.40 -31.77 -5.87
CA GLU A 303 -13.47 -31.99 -4.91
C GLU A 303 -13.07 -32.77 -3.66
N VAL A 304 -12.98 -32.07 -2.52
CA VAL A 304 -13.02 -32.75 -1.22
C VAL A 304 -14.45 -33.25 -1.05
N GLU A 305 -14.65 -34.54 -1.29
CA GLU A 305 -15.88 -35.23 -0.90
C GLU A 305 -16.18 -34.95 0.57
N VAL A 306 -17.26 -34.23 0.81
CA VAL A 306 -17.88 -34.13 2.13
C VAL A 306 -18.67 -35.44 2.30
N THR A 307 -18.04 -36.44 2.91
CA THR A 307 -18.79 -37.59 3.44
C THR A 307 -19.56 -37.14 4.66
N SER A 308 -20.84 -37.34 4.57
CA SER A 308 -21.94 -37.13 5.53
C SER A 308 -21.71 -37.72 6.94
#